data_83283d5ae61cc612b491729e36f12816
#
_entry.id   83283d5ae61cc612b491729e36f12816
#
_cell.length_a   1.000
_cell.length_b   1.000
_cell.length_c   1.000
_cell.angle_alpha   90.00
_cell.angle_beta   90.00
_cell.angle_gamma   90.00
#
_symmetry.space_group_name_H-M   'P 1'
#
loop_
_entity.id
_entity.type
_entity.pdbx_description
1 polymer ?
#
loop_
_entity_poly.entity_id
_entity_poly.type
_entity_poly.pdbx_seq_one_letter_code
_entity_poly.pdbx_strand_id
1 'polypeptide(L)'
;MMGRCLFSFASKVCALALLVVALAYPALADTVEIAQGVQVTKRTYAVPTKDQPFFGFADKTAAQREEDDKFVKALIEATGSREKALDEVVKRGWRALGSGKYSEAALRFNQAWLVAPEQSVVYHGLAAIAQIRFGDLDFAEELFRVAQKQPNPLKMLNADYGRVLLVAKRPKDAQPVLEQAVKDTPDFGDAWVNLAHARFQNGDRDAACAAVDVAMKQRPSSNAAVDLVRLRNDAQCK
;
A
#
# COMPACT_ATOMS: atom_id res chain seq x y z
N MET A 1 -94.71 -7.61 0.09
CA MET A 1 -94.34 -6.53 1.01
C MET A 1 -92.85 -6.39 1.02
N MET A 2 -92.39 -5.32 0.61
CA MET A 2 -91.20 -4.55 0.44
C MET A 2 -90.19 -4.77 1.56
N GLY A 3 -88.97 -5.08 1.22
CA GLY A 3 -87.82 -5.04 2.10
C GLY A 3 -86.54 -4.68 1.33
N ARG A 4 -86.01 -3.47 1.55
CA ARG A 4 -84.98 -2.73 0.85
C ARG A 4 -83.62 -3.40 0.98
N CYS A 5 -82.91 -3.57 -0.15
CA CYS A 5 -81.46 -3.78 -0.20
C CYS A 5 -80.74 -2.49 0.13
N LEU A 6 -79.82 -2.52 1.09
CA LEU A 6 -78.83 -1.50 1.34
C LEU A 6 -77.47 -1.96 0.78
N PHE A 7 -77.00 -1.29 -0.26
CA PHE A 7 -75.65 -1.44 -0.80
C PHE A 7 -74.66 -0.69 0.09
N SER A 8 -73.73 -1.42 0.66
CA SER A 8 -72.53 -0.84 1.33
C SER A 8 -71.39 -0.79 0.37
N PHE A 9 -70.97 0.42 -0.01
CA PHE A 9 -69.73 0.67 -0.77
C PHE A 9 -68.55 0.66 0.20
N ALA A 10 -67.76 -0.41 0.17
CA ALA A 10 -66.45 -0.43 0.82
C ALA A 10 -65.39 0.13 -0.13
N SER A 11 -64.95 1.35 0.15
CA SER A 11 -63.86 2.02 -0.53
C SER A 11 -62.52 1.33 -0.18
N LYS A 12 -61.92 0.63 -1.14
CA LYS A 12 -60.54 0.11 -1.03
C LYS A 12 -59.54 1.22 -1.34
N VAL A 13 -58.98 1.81 -0.31
CA VAL A 13 -57.81 2.71 -0.46
C VAL A 13 -56.59 1.83 -0.68
N CYS A 14 -56.08 1.81 -1.91
CA CYS A 14 -54.83 1.20 -2.26
C CYS A 14 -53.69 2.16 -1.86
N ALA A 15 -53.03 1.89 -0.72
CA ALA A 15 -51.82 2.62 -0.32
C ALA A 15 -50.67 2.13 -1.18
N LEU A 16 -50.23 2.96 -2.16
CA LEU A 16 -49.03 2.76 -2.92
C LEU A 16 -47.83 3.11 -2.00
N ALA A 17 -47.16 2.10 -1.46
CA ALA A 17 -45.90 2.30 -0.76
C ALA A 17 -44.81 2.56 -1.79
N LEU A 18 -44.40 3.84 -1.94
CA LEU A 18 -43.23 4.22 -2.71
C LEU A 18 -41.98 3.74 -1.95
N LEU A 19 -41.40 2.65 -2.43
CA LEU A 19 -40.08 2.18 -2.00
C LEU A 19 -39.03 3.16 -2.55
N VAL A 20 -38.61 4.12 -1.72
CA VAL A 20 -37.43 4.96 -2.03
C VAL A 20 -36.19 4.09 -1.86
N VAL A 21 -35.72 3.50 -2.95
CA VAL A 21 -34.38 2.90 -3.00
C VAL A 21 -33.38 4.03 -2.96
N ALA A 22 -32.83 4.30 -1.78
CA ALA A 22 -31.68 5.18 -1.64
C ALA A 22 -30.49 4.50 -2.35
N LEU A 23 -30.18 4.95 -3.57
CA LEU A 23 -28.93 4.62 -4.25
C LEU A 23 -27.83 5.26 -3.41
N ALA A 24 -27.18 4.46 -2.56
CA ALA A 24 -25.93 4.86 -1.92
C ALA A 24 -24.89 5.03 -3.04
N TYR A 25 -24.72 6.25 -3.51
CA TYR A 25 -23.56 6.59 -4.32
C TYR A 25 -22.32 6.32 -3.46
N PRO A 26 -21.34 5.53 -3.93
CA PRO A 26 -20.07 5.44 -3.23
C PRO A 26 -19.53 6.87 -3.08
N ALA A 27 -19.28 7.29 -1.86
CA ALA A 27 -18.63 8.56 -1.61
C ALA A 27 -17.33 8.54 -2.44
N LEU A 28 -17.20 9.47 -3.40
CA LEU A 28 -15.95 9.63 -4.15
C LEU A 28 -14.87 9.87 -3.11
N ALA A 29 -13.90 8.98 -3.05
CA ALA A 29 -12.77 9.14 -2.15
C ALA A 29 -12.11 10.49 -2.45
N ASP A 30 -11.94 11.33 -1.40
CA ASP A 30 -11.30 12.63 -1.54
C ASP A 30 -9.85 12.43 -2.00
N THR A 31 -9.53 12.86 -3.22
CA THR A 31 -8.19 12.75 -3.80
C THR A 31 -7.46 14.08 -3.73
N VAL A 32 -6.17 14.03 -3.48
CA VAL A 32 -5.32 15.21 -3.37
C VAL A 32 -4.08 15.06 -4.23
N GLU A 33 -3.68 16.12 -4.91
CA GLU A 33 -2.41 16.20 -5.63
C GLU A 33 -1.26 16.44 -4.64
N ILE A 34 -0.33 15.50 -4.58
CA ILE A 34 0.81 15.51 -3.64
C ILE A 34 2.15 15.82 -4.30
N ALA A 35 2.20 15.76 -5.62
CA ALA A 35 3.30 16.18 -6.47
C ALA A 35 2.72 16.45 -7.86
N GLN A 36 3.47 17.10 -8.72
CA GLN A 36 3.01 17.43 -10.07
C GLN A 36 2.51 16.17 -10.82
N GLY A 37 1.21 16.13 -11.10
CA GLY A 37 0.55 15.02 -11.79
C GLY A 37 0.40 13.73 -10.97
N VAL A 38 0.69 13.76 -9.66
CA VAL A 38 0.53 12.63 -8.77
C VAL A 38 -0.61 12.87 -7.79
N GLN A 39 -1.68 12.12 -7.96
CA GLN A 39 -2.85 12.16 -7.09
C GLN A 39 -2.94 10.90 -6.26
N VAL A 40 -3.34 11.03 -5.00
CA VAL A 40 -3.62 9.91 -4.09
C VAL A 40 -4.90 10.16 -3.30
N THR A 41 -5.49 9.09 -2.81
CA THR A 41 -6.61 9.14 -1.88
C THR A 41 -6.18 9.74 -0.54
N LYS A 42 -6.90 10.75 -0.06
CA LYS A 42 -6.63 11.33 1.26
C LYS A 42 -6.96 10.32 2.36
N ARG A 43 -5.95 9.97 3.17
CA ARG A 43 -6.07 9.07 4.31
C ARG A 43 -5.53 9.74 5.57
N THR A 44 -6.31 9.73 6.64
CA THR A 44 -5.91 10.29 7.93
C THR A 44 -6.07 9.24 9.03
N TYR A 45 -5.17 9.28 10.01
CA TYR A 45 -5.11 8.32 11.10
C TYR A 45 -5.09 9.06 12.44
N ALA A 46 -5.54 8.41 13.52
CA ALA A 46 -5.60 9.00 14.86
C ALA A 46 -4.22 9.05 15.53
N VAL A 47 -3.23 9.66 14.86
CA VAL A 47 -1.86 9.89 15.33
C VAL A 47 -1.41 11.30 14.93
N PRO A 48 -0.33 11.86 15.54
CA PRO A 48 0.20 13.17 15.13
C PRO A 48 0.48 13.25 13.62
N THR A 49 0.24 14.42 13.02
CA THR A 49 0.37 14.62 11.56
C THR A 49 1.75 14.25 11.02
N LYS A 50 2.83 14.57 11.75
CA LYS A 50 4.21 14.22 11.37
C LYS A 50 4.44 12.70 11.24
N ASP A 51 3.58 11.90 11.84
CA ASP A 51 3.65 10.45 11.90
C ASP A 51 2.78 9.77 10.84
N GLN A 52 2.03 10.55 10.05
CA GLN A 52 1.14 10.08 8.98
C GLN A 52 1.80 10.28 7.62
N PRO A 53 1.49 9.45 6.60
CA PRO A 53 1.90 9.72 5.23
C PRO A 53 1.51 11.12 4.78
N PHE A 54 2.40 11.81 4.08
CA PHE A 54 2.21 13.17 3.58
C PHE A 54 1.82 14.17 4.68
N PHE A 55 2.33 14.00 5.91
CA PHE A 55 1.96 14.79 7.07
C PHE A 55 0.44 14.83 7.34
N GLY A 56 -0.28 13.75 7.02
CA GLY A 56 -1.72 13.64 7.18
C GLY A 56 -2.52 14.57 6.26
N PHE A 57 -1.90 15.03 5.18
CA PHE A 57 -2.50 16.01 4.25
C PHE A 57 -2.98 17.30 4.92
N ALA A 58 -2.34 17.66 6.03
CA ALA A 58 -2.68 18.89 6.76
C ALA A 58 -2.23 20.12 5.98
N ASP A 59 -3.08 21.13 5.95
CA ASP A 59 -2.72 22.44 5.41
C ASP A 59 -1.59 23.04 6.23
N LYS A 60 -0.52 23.44 5.56
CA LYS A 60 0.64 24.08 6.21
C LYS A 60 0.49 25.61 6.17
N THR A 61 0.79 26.26 7.27
CA THR A 61 0.94 27.70 7.35
C THR A 61 2.16 28.16 6.52
N ALA A 62 2.25 29.46 6.22
CA ALA A 62 3.43 30.02 5.54
C ALA A 62 4.72 29.74 6.34
N ALA A 63 4.69 29.88 7.67
CA ALA A 63 5.82 29.60 8.53
C ALA A 63 6.26 28.12 8.49
N GLN A 64 5.30 27.19 8.48
CA GLN A 64 5.62 25.77 8.36
C GLN A 64 6.21 25.41 6.99
N ARG A 65 5.75 26.02 5.91
CA ARG A 65 6.36 25.85 4.59
C ARG A 65 7.80 26.37 4.56
N GLU A 66 8.02 27.54 5.15
CA GLU A 66 9.38 28.12 5.27
C GLU A 66 10.32 27.22 6.10
N GLU A 67 9.82 26.58 7.15
CA GLU A 67 10.60 25.62 7.93
C GLU A 67 10.95 24.38 7.09
N ASP A 68 10.02 23.85 6.30
CA ASP A 68 10.28 22.75 5.37
C ASP A 68 11.36 23.13 4.35
N ASP A 69 11.27 24.32 3.77
CA ASP A 69 12.25 24.83 2.78
C ASP A 69 13.64 24.98 3.41
N LYS A 70 13.71 25.52 4.63
CA LYS A 70 14.97 25.62 5.39
C LYS A 70 15.56 24.24 5.68
N PHE A 71 14.72 23.28 6.08
CA PHE A 71 15.13 21.91 6.33
C PHE A 71 15.74 21.28 5.06
N VAL A 72 15.03 21.36 3.91
CA VAL A 72 15.48 20.80 2.63
C VAL A 72 16.79 21.44 2.21
N LYS A 73 16.90 22.78 2.29
CA LYS A 73 18.11 23.51 1.94
C LYS A 73 19.30 23.10 2.81
N ALA A 74 19.14 23.07 4.12
CA ALA A 74 20.19 22.68 5.05
C ALA A 74 20.64 21.23 4.83
N LEU A 75 19.71 20.33 4.52
CA LEU A 75 20.05 18.95 4.25
C LEU A 75 20.83 18.79 2.95
N ILE A 76 20.45 19.49 1.89
CA ILE A 76 21.19 19.50 0.60
C ILE A 76 22.58 20.08 0.79
N GLU A 77 22.73 21.17 1.54
CA GLU A 77 24.03 21.77 1.85
C GLU A 77 24.92 20.79 2.64
N ALA A 78 24.37 20.12 3.64
CA ALA A 78 25.12 19.16 4.46
C ALA A 78 25.55 17.90 3.70
N THR A 79 24.79 17.46 2.71
CA THR A 79 25.05 16.24 1.94
C THR A 79 25.73 16.51 0.60
N GLY A 80 25.71 17.75 0.13
CA GLY A 80 26.32 18.21 -1.11
C GLY A 80 25.45 18.08 -2.36
N SER A 81 24.32 17.35 -2.31
CA SER A 81 23.34 17.30 -3.41
C SER A 81 21.97 16.84 -2.95
N ARG A 82 20.93 17.16 -3.75
CA ARG A 82 19.56 16.71 -3.52
C ARG A 82 19.43 15.18 -3.53
N GLU A 83 20.15 14.52 -4.43
CA GLU A 83 20.19 13.05 -4.52
C GLU A 83 20.76 12.43 -3.24
N LYS A 84 21.91 12.91 -2.77
CA LYS A 84 22.50 12.44 -1.50
C LYS A 84 21.62 12.77 -0.29
N ALA A 85 20.92 13.90 -0.31
CA ALA A 85 19.97 14.28 0.72
C ALA A 85 18.79 13.27 0.77
N LEU A 86 18.24 12.92 -0.39
CA LEU A 86 17.21 11.90 -0.51
C LEU A 86 17.70 10.54 0.02
N ASP A 87 18.85 10.08 -0.45
CA ASP A 87 19.46 8.81 -0.01
C ASP A 87 19.62 8.74 1.51
N GLU A 88 20.07 9.83 2.12
CA GLU A 88 20.28 9.88 3.57
C GLU A 88 18.97 9.76 4.35
N VAL A 89 17.93 10.50 3.97
CA VAL A 89 16.64 10.42 4.68
C VAL A 89 15.94 9.09 4.44
N VAL A 90 15.99 8.56 3.21
CA VAL A 90 15.44 7.25 2.86
C VAL A 90 16.14 6.13 3.64
N LYS A 91 17.47 6.13 3.69
CA LYS A 91 18.26 5.17 4.46
C LYS A 91 17.91 5.20 5.96
N ARG A 92 17.72 6.39 6.52
CA ARG A 92 17.25 6.54 7.92
C ARG A 92 15.82 6.01 8.07
N GLY A 93 14.95 6.27 7.10
CA GLY A 93 13.57 5.77 7.09
C GLY A 93 13.51 4.24 7.15
N TRP A 94 14.22 3.56 6.25
CA TRP A 94 14.29 2.09 6.22
C TRP A 94 14.92 1.50 7.49
N ARG A 95 15.97 2.13 8.02
CA ARG A 95 16.59 1.69 9.29
C ARG A 95 15.61 1.82 10.47
N ALA A 96 14.90 2.94 10.55
CA ALA A 96 13.89 3.15 11.59
C ALA A 96 12.74 2.13 11.46
N LEU A 97 12.26 1.87 10.25
CA LEU A 97 11.22 0.89 9.96
C LEU A 97 11.65 -0.52 10.43
N GLY A 98 12.84 -0.96 10.02
CA GLY A 98 13.40 -2.25 10.40
C GLY A 98 13.67 -2.40 11.90
N SER A 99 13.79 -1.28 12.63
CA SER A 99 13.94 -1.23 14.10
C SER A 99 12.61 -1.06 14.84
N GLY A 100 11.45 -1.12 14.17
CA GLY A 100 10.13 -0.92 14.76
C GLY A 100 9.81 0.51 15.18
N LYS A 101 10.65 1.50 14.82
CA LYS A 101 10.47 2.91 15.13
C LYS A 101 9.58 3.60 14.10
N TYR A 102 8.32 3.18 14.02
CA TYR A 102 7.40 3.56 12.95
C TYR A 102 7.15 5.07 12.83
N SER A 103 7.07 5.80 13.96
CA SER A 103 6.93 7.26 13.96
C SER A 103 8.13 7.94 13.32
N GLU A 104 9.34 7.50 13.66
CA GLU A 104 10.57 8.01 13.04
C GLU A 104 10.63 7.67 11.56
N ALA A 105 10.28 6.43 11.18
CA ALA A 105 10.25 6.01 9.79
C ALA A 105 9.28 6.86 8.95
N ALA A 106 8.06 7.09 9.43
CA ALA A 106 7.06 7.94 8.77
C ALA A 106 7.59 9.37 8.58
N LEU A 107 8.19 9.96 9.61
CA LEU A 107 8.80 11.29 9.52
C LEU A 107 9.90 11.33 8.44
N ARG A 108 10.78 10.31 8.38
CA ARG A 108 11.87 10.27 7.38
C ARG A 108 11.33 10.12 5.95
N PHE A 109 10.32 9.30 5.72
CA PHE A 109 9.71 9.20 4.38
C PHE A 109 8.93 10.45 3.99
N ASN A 110 8.29 11.14 4.96
CA ASN A 110 7.72 12.47 4.72
C ASN A 110 8.81 13.51 4.37
N GLN A 111 9.97 13.47 5.03
CA GLN A 111 11.12 14.30 4.69
C GLN A 111 11.67 13.98 3.30
N ALA A 112 11.70 12.69 2.92
CA ALA A 112 12.06 12.27 1.56
C ALA A 112 11.08 12.86 0.53
N TRP A 113 9.79 12.91 0.84
CA TRP A 113 8.78 13.55 0.01
C TRP A 113 9.03 15.06 -0.15
N LEU A 114 9.42 15.77 0.90
CA LEU A 114 9.80 17.19 0.79
C LEU A 114 11.04 17.39 -0.09
N VAL A 115 12.00 16.47 -0.02
CA VAL A 115 13.25 16.56 -0.79
C VAL A 115 13.03 16.29 -2.27
N ALA A 116 12.28 15.23 -2.62
CA ALA A 116 12.14 14.76 -4.01
C ALA A 116 10.80 14.02 -4.20
N PRO A 117 9.69 14.78 -4.28
CA PRO A 117 8.34 14.19 -4.36
C PRO A 117 8.09 13.37 -5.63
N GLU A 118 8.92 13.52 -6.66
CA GLU A 118 8.84 12.77 -7.91
C GLU A 118 9.52 11.40 -7.88
N GLN A 119 10.22 11.04 -6.79
CA GLN A 119 11.01 9.80 -6.75
C GLN A 119 10.22 8.60 -6.23
N SER A 120 10.34 7.47 -6.92
CA SER A 120 9.66 6.20 -6.61
C SER A 120 9.86 5.77 -5.15
N VAL A 121 11.07 5.90 -4.62
CA VAL A 121 11.45 5.46 -3.27
C VAL A 121 10.64 6.13 -2.16
N VAL A 122 10.13 7.33 -2.39
CA VAL A 122 9.28 8.07 -1.45
C VAL A 122 7.98 7.33 -1.23
N TYR A 123 7.30 7.00 -2.31
CA TYR A 123 6.00 6.30 -2.29
C TYR A 123 6.15 4.87 -1.79
N HIS A 124 7.25 4.20 -2.14
CA HIS A 124 7.59 2.88 -1.61
C HIS A 124 7.71 2.91 -0.07
N GLY A 125 8.45 3.87 0.47
CA GLY A 125 8.59 4.03 1.93
C GLY A 125 7.27 4.35 2.63
N LEU A 126 6.45 5.25 2.05
CA LEU A 126 5.14 5.59 2.60
C LEU A 126 4.13 4.44 2.46
N ALA A 127 4.21 3.63 1.39
CA ALA A 127 3.42 2.40 1.26
C ALA A 127 3.75 1.40 2.38
N ALA A 128 5.03 1.22 2.69
CA ALA A 128 5.45 0.37 3.81
C ALA A 128 4.91 0.88 5.16
N ILE A 129 4.86 2.20 5.38
CA ILE A 129 4.24 2.80 6.56
C ILE A 129 2.72 2.54 6.58
N ALA A 130 2.02 2.74 5.47
CA ALA A 130 0.58 2.48 5.36
C ALA A 130 0.26 1.02 5.73
N GLN A 131 1.02 0.06 5.21
CA GLN A 131 0.85 -1.36 5.51
C GLN A 131 1.22 -1.69 6.96
N ILE A 132 2.46 -1.38 7.39
CA ILE A 132 3.03 -1.96 8.62
C ILE A 132 2.48 -1.27 9.87
N ARG A 133 2.33 0.06 9.82
CA ARG A 133 1.89 0.84 10.98
C ARG A 133 0.38 0.92 11.08
N PHE A 134 -0.31 1.10 9.96
CA PHE A 134 -1.74 1.38 9.93
C PHE A 134 -2.59 0.20 9.45
N GLY A 135 -2.00 -0.83 8.86
CA GLY A 135 -2.73 -1.96 8.28
C GLY A 135 -3.62 -1.56 7.10
N ASP A 136 -3.41 -0.36 6.53
CA ASP A 136 -4.18 0.15 5.39
C ASP A 136 -3.58 -0.41 4.10
N LEU A 137 -4.04 -1.62 3.74
CA LEU A 137 -3.53 -2.35 2.58
C LEU A 137 -3.96 -1.68 1.26
N ASP A 138 -5.14 -1.07 1.22
CA ASP A 138 -5.65 -0.40 0.02
C ASP A 138 -4.81 0.85 -0.29
N PHE A 139 -4.50 1.65 0.74
CA PHE A 139 -3.64 2.82 0.55
C PHE A 139 -2.18 2.42 0.26
N ALA A 140 -1.69 1.36 0.89
CA ALA A 140 -0.37 0.82 0.57
C ALA A 140 -0.29 0.38 -0.90
N GLU A 141 -1.30 -0.32 -1.42
CA GLU A 141 -1.38 -0.71 -2.82
C GLU A 141 -1.40 0.49 -3.75
N GLU A 142 -2.21 1.51 -3.43
CA GLU A 142 -2.26 2.75 -4.20
C GLU A 142 -0.86 3.40 -4.31
N LEU A 143 -0.16 3.52 -3.18
CA LEU A 143 1.19 4.10 -3.13
C LEU A 143 2.23 3.24 -3.87
N PHE A 144 2.13 1.90 -3.83
CA PHE A 144 2.98 1.03 -4.64
C PHE A 144 2.76 1.24 -6.14
N ARG A 145 1.49 1.39 -6.58
CA ARG A 145 1.18 1.70 -7.98
C ARG A 145 1.70 3.07 -8.41
N VAL A 146 1.68 4.05 -7.51
CA VAL A 146 2.33 5.35 -7.75
C VAL A 146 3.83 5.15 -7.88
N ALA A 147 4.46 4.44 -6.95
CA ALA A 147 5.90 4.17 -6.96
C ALA A 147 6.38 3.50 -8.25
N GLN A 148 5.60 2.56 -8.80
CA GLN A 148 5.94 1.89 -10.07
C GLN A 148 5.98 2.85 -11.28
N LYS A 149 5.26 3.97 -11.21
CA LYS A 149 5.19 4.97 -12.29
C LYS A 149 6.25 6.07 -12.14
N GLN A 150 6.89 6.17 -10.98
CA GLN A 150 7.91 7.19 -10.73
C GLN A 150 9.31 6.74 -11.16
N PRO A 151 10.23 7.68 -11.41
CA PRO A 151 11.61 7.37 -11.76
C PRO A 151 12.35 6.58 -10.67
N ASN A 152 13.35 5.82 -11.10
CA ASN A 152 14.33 5.13 -10.25
C ASN A 152 13.71 4.22 -9.16
N PRO A 153 12.82 3.28 -9.53
CA PRO A 153 12.25 2.36 -8.57
C PRO A 153 13.35 1.49 -7.95
N LEU A 154 13.23 1.25 -6.63
CA LEU A 154 14.12 0.28 -5.97
C LEU A 154 13.86 -1.12 -6.55
N LYS A 155 14.91 -1.90 -6.72
CA LYS A 155 14.83 -3.28 -7.25
C LYS A 155 13.85 -4.16 -6.47
N MET A 156 13.69 -3.95 -5.17
CA MET A 156 12.77 -4.70 -4.31
C MET A 156 11.29 -4.23 -4.37
N LEU A 157 10.98 -3.14 -5.08
CA LEU A 157 9.64 -2.55 -5.11
C LEU A 157 8.53 -3.58 -5.41
N ASN A 158 8.70 -4.36 -6.48
CA ASN A 158 7.71 -5.35 -6.90
C ASN A 158 7.61 -6.53 -5.93
N ALA A 159 8.71 -6.90 -5.25
CA ALA A 159 8.69 -7.94 -4.23
C ALA A 159 7.87 -7.52 -2.99
N ASP A 160 8.05 -6.27 -2.55
CA ASP A 160 7.30 -5.70 -1.43
C ASP A 160 5.82 -5.47 -1.79
N TYR A 161 5.55 -4.99 -2.99
CA TYR A 161 4.18 -4.83 -3.48
C TYR A 161 3.44 -6.17 -3.57
N GLY A 162 4.07 -7.20 -4.17
CA GLY A 162 3.50 -8.54 -4.24
C GLY A 162 3.23 -9.13 -2.84
N ARG A 163 4.11 -8.85 -1.86
CA ARG A 163 3.88 -9.25 -0.47
C ARG A 163 2.66 -8.57 0.14
N VAL A 164 2.43 -7.28 -0.15
CA VAL A 164 1.21 -6.58 0.30
C VAL A 164 -0.05 -7.25 -0.25
N LEU A 165 -0.05 -7.61 -1.53
CA LEU A 165 -1.18 -8.31 -2.16
C LEU A 165 -1.42 -9.70 -1.54
N LEU A 166 -0.35 -10.43 -1.16
CA LEU A 166 -0.49 -11.69 -0.42
C LEU A 166 -1.10 -11.49 0.97
N VAL A 167 -0.67 -10.45 1.70
CA VAL A 167 -1.26 -10.08 3.00
C VAL A 167 -2.73 -9.70 2.83
N ALA A 168 -3.09 -9.03 1.73
CA ALA A 168 -4.48 -8.72 1.35
C ALA A 168 -5.28 -9.95 0.89
N LYS A 169 -4.69 -11.17 0.92
CA LYS A 169 -5.30 -12.42 0.45
C LYS A 169 -5.71 -12.40 -1.02
N ARG A 170 -4.91 -11.75 -1.84
CA ARG A 170 -5.10 -11.60 -3.29
C ARG A 170 -3.95 -12.24 -4.08
N PRO A 171 -3.75 -13.57 -3.94
CA PRO A 171 -2.61 -14.27 -4.56
C PRO A 171 -2.64 -14.22 -6.10
N LYS A 172 -3.83 -14.14 -6.72
CA LYS A 172 -3.96 -14.01 -8.17
C LYS A 172 -3.39 -12.69 -8.69
N ASP A 173 -3.58 -11.61 -7.93
CA ASP A 173 -3.04 -10.30 -8.27
C ASP A 173 -1.55 -10.19 -7.89
N ALA A 174 -1.13 -10.86 -6.83
CA ALA A 174 0.26 -10.90 -6.38
C ALA A 174 1.18 -11.62 -7.38
N GLN A 175 0.73 -12.71 -7.97
CA GLN A 175 1.56 -13.57 -8.82
C GLN A 175 2.24 -12.81 -9.96
N PRO A 176 1.54 -12.05 -10.84
CA PRO A 176 2.19 -11.35 -11.94
C PRO A 176 3.18 -10.28 -11.46
N VAL A 177 2.90 -9.60 -10.34
CA VAL A 177 3.81 -8.63 -9.74
C VAL A 177 5.09 -9.30 -9.25
N LEU A 178 4.96 -10.48 -8.62
CA LEU A 178 6.09 -11.26 -8.10
C LEU A 178 6.87 -11.96 -9.20
N GLU A 179 6.22 -12.35 -10.28
CA GLU A 179 6.91 -12.82 -11.49
C GLU A 179 7.78 -11.73 -12.13
N GLN A 180 7.32 -10.48 -12.08
CA GLN A 180 8.15 -9.36 -12.48
C GLN A 180 9.27 -9.12 -11.47
N ALA A 181 9.00 -9.19 -10.16
CA ALA A 181 10.01 -9.02 -9.11
C ALA A 181 11.21 -9.96 -9.28
N VAL A 182 10.97 -11.24 -9.55
CA VAL A 182 12.03 -12.23 -9.74
C VAL A 182 12.78 -12.08 -11.06
N LYS A 183 12.18 -11.40 -12.06
CA LYS A 183 12.89 -11.00 -13.29
C LYS A 183 13.80 -9.80 -13.04
N ASP A 184 13.31 -8.82 -12.27
CA ASP A 184 14.05 -7.60 -11.94
C ASP A 184 15.23 -7.90 -11.00
N THR A 185 15.05 -8.86 -10.07
CA THR A 185 16.00 -9.24 -9.02
C THR A 185 16.06 -10.76 -8.83
N PRO A 186 16.65 -11.50 -9.79
CA PRO A 186 16.67 -12.96 -9.73
C PRO A 186 17.47 -13.53 -8.55
N ASP A 187 18.36 -12.75 -7.97
CA ASP A 187 19.18 -13.06 -6.81
C ASP A 187 18.54 -12.65 -5.46
N PHE A 188 17.36 -12.06 -5.47
CA PHE A 188 16.65 -11.65 -4.25
C PHE A 188 15.74 -12.78 -3.74
N GLY A 189 16.24 -13.55 -2.76
CA GLY A 189 15.56 -14.74 -2.22
C GLY A 189 14.15 -14.48 -1.72
N ASP A 190 13.89 -13.32 -1.06
CA ASP A 190 12.57 -12.99 -0.53
C ASP A 190 11.51 -12.83 -1.62
N ALA A 191 11.89 -12.34 -2.83
CA ALA A 191 10.97 -12.28 -3.96
C ALA A 191 10.52 -13.67 -4.41
N TRP A 192 11.44 -14.64 -4.43
CA TRP A 192 11.13 -16.04 -4.75
C TRP A 192 10.27 -16.71 -3.69
N VAL A 193 10.49 -16.42 -2.40
CA VAL A 193 9.62 -16.89 -1.31
C VAL A 193 8.20 -16.36 -1.50
N ASN A 194 8.04 -15.06 -1.76
CA ASN A 194 6.74 -14.46 -2.00
C ASN A 194 6.05 -15.06 -3.25
N LEU A 195 6.81 -15.30 -4.34
CA LEU A 195 6.26 -15.95 -5.54
C LEU A 195 5.81 -17.40 -5.27
N ALA A 196 6.59 -18.14 -4.49
CA ALA A 196 6.20 -19.49 -4.09
C ALA A 196 4.88 -19.49 -3.30
N HIS A 197 4.71 -18.55 -2.35
CA HIS A 197 3.45 -18.36 -1.65
C HIS A 197 2.28 -18.00 -2.57
N ALA A 198 2.47 -17.11 -3.54
CA ALA A 198 1.42 -16.74 -4.49
C ALA A 198 0.96 -17.95 -5.31
N ARG A 199 1.89 -18.72 -5.84
CA ARG A 199 1.62 -19.94 -6.64
C ARG A 199 0.91 -21.00 -5.82
N PHE A 200 1.39 -21.26 -4.59
CA PHE A 200 0.76 -22.22 -3.69
C PHE A 200 -0.69 -21.83 -3.36
N GLN A 201 -0.92 -20.57 -3.00
CA GLN A 201 -2.27 -20.09 -2.71
C GLN A 201 -3.19 -20.06 -3.94
N ASN A 202 -2.64 -19.99 -5.15
CA ASN A 202 -3.38 -20.14 -6.41
C ASN A 202 -3.61 -21.61 -6.79
N GLY A 203 -3.10 -22.58 -6.02
CA GLY A 203 -3.28 -24.02 -6.23
C GLY A 203 -2.23 -24.67 -7.13
N ASP A 204 -1.24 -23.93 -7.63
CA ASP A 204 -0.15 -24.44 -8.47
C ASP A 204 1.03 -24.91 -7.59
N ARG A 205 0.92 -26.12 -7.08
CA ARG A 205 1.93 -26.72 -6.19
C ARG A 205 3.27 -26.96 -6.88
N ASP A 206 3.25 -27.40 -8.12
CA ASP A 206 4.48 -27.72 -8.84
C ASP A 206 5.30 -26.46 -9.10
N ALA A 207 4.66 -25.39 -9.57
CA ALA A 207 5.31 -24.10 -9.75
C ALA A 207 5.72 -23.47 -8.41
N ALA A 208 4.97 -23.68 -7.33
CA ALA A 208 5.36 -23.24 -6.00
C ALA A 208 6.65 -23.94 -5.54
N CYS A 209 6.72 -25.27 -5.67
CA CYS A 209 7.92 -26.05 -5.32
C CYS A 209 9.14 -25.64 -6.17
N ALA A 210 8.95 -25.40 -7.46
CA ALA A 210 10.04 -24.88 -8.30
C ALA A 210 10.56 -23.50 -7.79
N ALA A 211 9.67 -22.61 -7.33
CA ALA A 211 10.08 -21.34 -6.75
C ALA A 211 10.75 -21.51 -5.38
N VAL A 212 10.31 -22.47 -4.55
CA VAL A 212 10.96 -22.84 -3.28
C VAL A 212 12.41 -23.25 -3.53
N ASP A 213 12.66 -24.09 -4.52
CA ASP A 213 14.01 -24.58 -4.84
C ASP A 213 14.96 -23.46 -5.27
N VAL A 214 14.43 -22.46 -5.99
CA VAL A 214 15.21 -21.26 -6.33
C VAL A 214 15.46 -20.41 -5.09
N ALA A 215 14.42 -20.14 -4.29
CA ALA A 215 14.53 -19.33 -3.07
C ALA A 215 15.59 -19.87 -2.11
N MET A 216 15.65 -21.19 -1.92
CA MET A 216 16.66 -21.83 -1.08
C MET A 216 18.10 -21.54 -1.51
N LYS A 217 18.34 -21.40 -2.82
CA LYS A 217 19.66 -21.09 -3.37
C LYS A 217 20.02 -19.61 -3.24
N GLN A 218 19.03 -18.72 -3.17
CA GLN A 218 19.20 -17.26 -3.12
C GLN A 218 19.34 -16.69 -1.71
N ARG A 219 19.41 -17.53 -0.67
CA ARG A 219 19.63 -17.10 0.73
C ARG A 219 18.64 -16.00 1.16
N PRO A 220 17.34 -16.31 1.30
CA PRO A 220 16.35 -15.33 1.74
C PRO A 220 16.65 -14.81 3.15
N SER A 221 16.06 -13.71 3.53
CA SER A 221 16.14 -13.15 4.89
C SER A 221 15.69 -14.20 5.93
N SER A 222 16.14 -14.04 7.18
CA SER A 222 15.84 -15.02 8.25
C SER A 222 14.34 -15.29 8.41
N ASN A 223 13.51 -14.25 8.32
CA ASN A 223 12.06 -14.40 8.42
C ASN A 223 11.49 -15.14 7.20
N ALA A 224 11.91 -14.78 6.00
CA ALA A 224 11.48 -15.42 4.77
C ALA A 224 11.96 -16.89 4.71
N ALA A 225 13.13 -17.20 5.26
CA ALA A 225 13.63 -18.58 5.35
C ALA A 225 12.75 -19.48 6.24
N VAL A 226 12.23 -18.95 7.36
CA VAL A 226 11.29 -19.68 8.22
C VAL A 226 9.98 -19.96 7.46
N ASP A 227 9.45 -18.94 6.77
CA ASP A 227 8.23 -19.09 5.97
C ASP A 227 8.44 -20.07 4.82
N LEU A 228 9.62 -20.05 4.18
CA LEU A 228 9.98 -20.97 3.10
C LEU A 228 9.96 -22.43 3.54
N VAL A 229 10.53 -22.75 4.73
CA VAL A 229 10.53 -24.11 5.27
C VAL A 229 9.10 -24.60 5.54
N ARG A 230 8.26 -23.74 6.11
CA ARG A 230 6.84 -24.04 6.31
C ARG A 230 6.13 -24.32 4.99
N LEU A 231 6.29 -23.41 4.02
CA LEU A 231 5.67 -23.54 2.71
C LEU A 231 6.10 -24.83 1.99
N ARG A 232 7.40 -25.20 2.05
CA ARG A 232 7.91 -26.44 1.48
C ARG A 232 7.18 -27.66 2.01
N ASN A 233 6.93 -27.69 3.33
CA ASN A 233 6.21 -28.78 3.98
C ASN A 233 4.72 -28.80 3.59
N ASP A 234 4.05 -27.63 3.61
CA ASP A 234 2.63 -27.50 3.29
C ASP A 234 2.35 -27.86 1.81
N ALA A 235 3.25 -27.47 0.91
CA ALA A 235 3.19 -27.81 -0.49
C ALA A 235 3.67 -29.24 -0.80
N GLN A 236 4.24 -29.94 0.20
CA GLN A 236 4.79 -31.31 0.04
C GLN A 236 5.85 -31.39 -1.07
N CYS A 237 6.73 -30.38 -1.15
CA CYS A 237 7.82 -30.37 -2.12
C CYS A 237 8.83 -31.49 -1.81
N LYS A 238 9.28 -32.19 -2.86
CA LYS A 238 10.26 -33.30 -2.77
C LYS A 238 11.66 -32.76 -2.55
#